data_5c6279ddd6897cd1036fbec34c7e53d5
#
_entry.id   5c6279ddd6897cd1036fbec34c7e53d5
#
_cell.length_a   1.000
_cell.length_b   1.000
_cell.length_c   1.000
_cell.angle_alpha   90.00
_cell.angle_beta   90.00
_cell.angle_gamma   90.00
#
_symmetry.space_group_name_H-M   'P 1'
#
loop_
_entity.id
_entity.type
_entity.pdbx_description
1 polymer ?
#
loop_
_entity_poly.entity_id
_entity_poly.type
_entity_poly.pdbx_seq_one_letter_code
_entity_poly.pdbx_strand_id
1 'polypeptide(L)'
;MAEYHRTTWPTLRRNTHGMQESGGRRVDKEIFIDLTSLEVLPTGTVESICMKDPIMSGYTTQSHEVTNIQLYRVYIERYLRSNPEVNQSLDLIITQKEVTPYGLPIEVYFFLNDKSWASYEKKQSDIFDHLMTMAAEFGLRLYQRP
;
A
#
# COMPACT_ATOMS: atom_id res chain seq x y z
N MET A 1 9.66 -15.00 11.81
CA MET A 1 10.08 -14.80 11.38
C MET A 1 10.13 -14.75 11.18
N ALA A 2 9.78 -14.74 11.05
CA ALA A 2 10.05 -14.54 10.66
C ALA A 2 9.97 -14.54 10.46
N GLU A 3 9.70 -14.53 10.62
CA GLU A 3 9.90 -14.34 10.22
C GLU A 3 9.84 -14.22 9.84
N TYR A 4 9.75 -13.99 10.18
CA TYR A 4 10.01 -13.55 9.67
C TYR A 4 10.13 -13.69 9.30
N HIS A 5 9.94 -13.95 9.27
CA HIS A 5 10.25 -13.79 8.76
C HIS A 5 10.22 -14.01 8.30
N ARG A 6 10.02 -14.25 8.45
CA ARG A 6 10.09 -14.31 7.96
C ARG A 6 9.98 -14.77 7.93
N THR A 7 9.84 -14.80 8.24
CA THR A 7 9.78 -15.05 8.05
C THR A 7 9.49 -15.48 8.11
N THR A 8 9.43 -15.81 8.41
CA THR A 8 9.04 -16.19 8.27
C THR A 8 8.38 -16.68 8.39
N TRP A 9 8.27 -17.13 8.49
CA TRP A 9 7.34 -17.46 8.43
C TRP A 9 6.92 -18.58 8.49
N PRO A 10 6.42 -18.99 8.41
CA PRO A 10 6.09 -19.92 8.12
C PRO A 10 5.48 -20.19 7.48
N THR A 11 5.22 -20.23 7.14
CA THR A 11 4.83 -20.35 6.36
C THR A 11 4.64 -19.83 5.51
N LEU A 12 4.79 -19.47 5.40
CA LEU A 12 4.65 -18.97 4.63
C LEU A 12 4.28 -19.22 3.65
N ARG A 13 3.96 -19.74 3.28
CA ARG A 13 3.76 -20.13 2.34
C ARG A 13 2.61 -20.26 1.87
N ARG A 14 1.99 -19.64 2.18
CA ARG A 14 0.88 -19.50 1.65
C ARG A 14 0.88 -19.84 0.34
N ASN A 15 1.28 -19.83 -0.11
CA ASN A 15 1.50 -20.60 -0.95
C ASN A 15 1.30 -20.20 -2.31
N THR A 16 2.37 -20.29 -2.94
CA THR A 16 2.46 -20.24 -4.36
C THR A 16 1.47 -21.19 -4.99
N HIS A 17 1.29 -22.33 -4.38
CA HIS A 17 0.35 -23.32 -4.87
C HIS A 17 -1.08 -22.80 -4.83
N GLY A 18 -1.48 -22.26 -3.69
CA GLY A 18 -2.81 -21.70 -3.56
C GLY A 18 -3.02 -20.53 -4.48
N MET A 19 -1.98 -19.72 -4.68
CA MET A 19 -2.02 -18.58 -5.58
C MET A 19 -2.30 -19.03 -7.01
N GLN A 20 -1.64 -20.08 -7.46
CA GLN A 20 -1.86 -20.57 -8.80
C GLN A 20 -3.25 -21.13 -9.01
N GLU A 21 -3.77 -21.80 -8.00
CA GLU A 21 -5.12 -22.37 -8.07
C GLU A 21 -6.19 -21.29 -8.14
N SER A 22 -5.97 -20.19 -7.44
CA SER A 22 -6.95 -19.10 -7.41
C SER A 22 -6.84 -18.20 -8.62
N GLY A 23 -5.78 -18.39 -9.44
CA GLY A 23 -5.59 -17.57 -10.62
C GLY A 23 -5.00 -16.20 -10.36
N GLY A 24 -4.54 -15.95 -9.13
CA GLY A 24 -3.92 -14.68 -8.79
C GLY A 24 -2.42 -14.81 -8.64
N ARG A 25 -1.71 -13.73 -8.90
CA ARG A 25 -0.27 -13.63 -8.67
C ARG A 25 -0.01 -12.65 -7.54
N ARG A 26 0.77 -13.09 -6.57
CA ARG A 26 1.05 -12.31 -5.38
C ARG A 26 1.97 -11.14 -5.69
N VAL A 27 1.63 -9.99 -5.12
CA VAL A 27 2.49 -8.82 -5.09
C VAL A 27 2.75 -8.49 -3.62
N ASP A 28 4.01 -8.32 -3.28
CA ASP A 28 4.41 -8.02 -1.90
C ASP A 28 5.61 -7.10 -1.96
N LYS A 29 5.36 -5.80 -1.83
CA LYS A 29 6.41 -4.79 -1.92
C LYS A 29 6.25 -3.76 -0.82
N GLU A 30 7.35 -3.08 -0.53
CA GLU A 30 7.35 -2.03 0.49
C GLU A 30 7.61 -0.68 -0.16
N ILE A 31 6.90 0.32 0.34
CA ILE A 31 7.14 1.72 0.01
C ILE A 31 7.79 2.34 1.25
N PHE A 32 8.96 2.92 1.09
CA PHE A 32 9.69 3.49 2.22
C PHE A 32 9.45 4.97 2.30
N ILE A 33 8.93 5.41 3.45
CA ILE A 33 8.56 6.80 3.70
C ILE A 33 9.61 7.45 4.59
N ASP A 34 9.98 8.69 4.25
CA ASP A 34 10.86 9.49 5.07
C ASP A 34 10.13 9.83 6.37
N LEU A 35 10.65 9.35 7.49
CA LEU A 35 10.03 9.50 8.78
C LEU A 35 9.81 10.97 9.15
N THR A 36 10.68 11.86 8.68
CA THR A 36 10.55 13.29 9.01
C THR A 36 9.40 13.96 8.28
N SER A 37 8.77 13.27 7.33
CA SER A 37 7.63 13.84 6.62
C SER A 37 6.28 13.50 7.25
N LEU A 38 6.28 12.71 8.34
CA LEU A 38 5.05 12.39 9.02
C LEU A 38 4.54 13.60 9.81
N GLU A 39 3.23 13.83 9.73
CA GLU A 39 2.63 14.94 10.48
C GLU A 39 1.15 14.67 10.74
N VAL A 40 0.63 15.32 11.77
CA VAL A 40 -0.79 15.32 12.07
C VAL A 40 -1.45 16.36 11.16
N LEU A 41 -2.53 15.99 10.51
CA LEU A 41 -3.21 16.88 9.57
C LEU A 41 -4.37 17.58 10.24
N PRO A 42 -4.52 18.90 10.04
CA PRO A 42 -5.73 19.60 10.48
C PRO A 42 -6.96 19.05 9.75
N THR A 43 -8.13 19.15 10.37
CA THR A 43 -9.37 18.64 9.80
C THR A 43 -9.62 19.21 8.41
N GLY A 44 -9.40 20.50 8.23
CA GLY A 44 -9.62 21.13 6.92
C GLY A 44 -8.70 20.56 5.84
N THR A 45 -7.47 20.21 6.21
CA THR A 45 -6.53 19.58 5.26
C THR A 45 -7.00 18.20 4.88
N VAL A 46 -7.49 17.42 5.85
CA VAL A 46 -8.04 16.09 5.56
C VAL A 46 -9.19 16.19 4.57
N GLU A 47 -10.11 17.13 4.81
CA GLU A 47 -11.24 17.32 3.92
C GLU A 47 -10.79 17.74 2.53
N SER A 48 -9.83 18.65 2.47
CA SER A 48 -9.30 19.11 1.18
C SER A 48 -8.68 17.99 0.37
N ILE A 49 -7.89 17.14 1.02
CA ILE A 49 -7.27 16.00 0.34
C ILE A 49 -8.33 15.04 -0.16
N CYS A 50 -9.33 14.75 0.67
CA CYS A 50 -10.38 13.79 0.31
C CYS A 50 -11.27 14.31 -0.81
N MET A 51 -11.39 15.61 -0.94
CA MET A 51 -12.20 16.19 -2.01
C MET A 51 -11.51 16.17 -3.36
N LYS A 52 -10.19 16.10 -3.37
CA LYS A 52 -9.42 16.18 -4.62
C LYS A 52 -9.45 14.89 -5.42
N ASP A 53 -9.62 13.76 -4.75
CA ASP A 53 -9.47 12.47 -5.41
C ASP A 53 -10.71 11.62 -5.18
N PRO A 54 -11.33 11.12 -6.27
CA PRO A 54 -12.53 10.27 -6.14
C PRO A 54 -12.30 9.03 -5.29
N ILE A 55 -11.07 8.53 -5.23
CA ILE A 55 -10.75 7.36 -4.40
C ILE A 55 -11.07 7.63 -2.93
N MET A 56 -10.90 8.87 -2.48
CA MET A 56 -11.14 9.23 -1.09
C MET A 56 -12.55 9.79 -0.85
N SER A 57 -13.39 9.73 -1.86
CA SER A 57 -14.75 10.26 -1.75
C SER A 57 -15.50 9.58 -0.60
N GLY A 58 -16.16 10.40 0.22
CA GLY A 58 -16.96 9.89 1.33
C GLY A 58 -16.18 9.43 2.54
N TYR A 59 -14.84 9.54 2.51
CA TYR A 59 -14.05 9.16 3.67
C TYR A 59 -14.27 10.15 4.82
N THR A 60 -14.55 9.62 6.00
CA THR A 60 -14.65 10.42 7.22
C THR A 60 -13.90 9.69 8.32
N THR A 61 -13.48 10.46 9.33
CA THR A 61 -12.83 9.89 10.49
C THR A 61 -13.47 10.47 11.74
N GLN A 62 -13.54 9.65 12.78
CA GLN A 62 -14.04 10.13 14.08
C GLN A 62 -12.91 10.60 14.96
N SER A 63 -11.68 10.41 14.53
CA SER A 63 -10.52 10.85 15.26
C SER A 63 -10.24 12.32 14.98
N HIS A 64 -9.84 13.07 16.00
CA HIS A 64 -9.41 14.44 15.82
C HIS A 64 -7.98 14.54 15.35
N GLU A 65 -7.24 13.43 15.42
CA GLU A 65 -5.83 13.43 15.04
C GLU A 65 -5.61 12.37 13.97
N VAL A 66 -5.56 12.83 12.74
CA VAL A 66 -5.28 11.96 11.60
C VAL A 66 -3.92 12.32 11.06
N THR A 67 -3.04 11.33 10.96
CA THR A 67 -1.73 11.57 10.37
C THR A 67 -1.80 11.40 8.86
N ASN A 68 -0.89 12.06 8.18
CA ASN A 68 -0.83 11.94 6.72
C ASN A 68 -0.55 10.50 6.29
N ILE A 69 0.29 9.76 7.04
CA ILE A 69 0.59 8.38 6.66
C ILE A 69 -0.62 7.47 6.88
N GLN A 70 -1.43 7.74 7.89
CA GLN A 70 -2.67 7.00 8.10
C GLN A 70 -3.60 7.19 6.90
N LEU A 71 -3.75 8.43 6.46
CA LEU A 71 -4.60 8.75 5.32
C LEU A 71 -4.07 8.10 4.05
N TYR A 72 -2.76 8.10 3.87
CA TYR A 72 -2.13 7.47 2.72
C TYR A 72 -2.39 5.96 2.71
N ARG A 73 -2.32 5.30 3.86
CA ARG A 73 -2.63 3.86 3.93
C ARG A 73 -4.07 3.58 3.52
N VAL A 74 -5.00 4.43 3.93
CA VAL A 74 -6.40 4.31 3.51
C VAL A 74 -6.50 4.48 2.00
N TYR A 75 -5.80 5.46 1.45
CA TYR A 75 -5.79 5.70 0.01
C TYR A 75 -5.31 4.47 -0.75
N ILE A 76 -4.20 3.88 -0.31
CA ILE A 76 -3.64 2.71 -0.98
C ILE A 76 -4.66 1.57 -1.01
N GLU A 77 -5.29 1.31 0.13
CA GLU A 77 -6.26 0.23 0.19
C GLU A 77 -7.44 0.50 -0.74
N ARG A 78 -7.98 1.72 -0.72
CA ARG A 78 -9.12 2.08 -1.56
C ARG A 78 -8.77 2.01 -3.04
N TYR A 79 -7.57 2.48 -3.39
CA TYR A 79 -7.11 2.45 -4.77
C TYR A 79 -7.06 1.00 -5.29
N LEU A 80 -6.47 0.11 -4.49
CA LEU A 80 -6.36 -1.29 -4.89
C LEU A 80 -7.73 -1.97 -4.92
N ARG A 81 -8.62 -1.63 -3.98
CA ARG A 81 -9.98 -2.20 -3.97
C ARG A 81 -10.79 -1.77 -5.19
N SER A 82 -10.49 -0.61 -5.75
CA SER A 82 -11.23 -0.11 -6.91
C SER A 82 -10.59 -0.51 -8.24
N ASN A 83 -9.41 -1.14 -8.20
CA ASN A 83 -8.68 -1.48 -9.41
C ASN A 83 -9.16 -2.85 -9.93
N PRO A 84 -9.71 -2.91 -11.15
CA PRO A 84 -10.26 -4.17 -11.67
C PRO A 84 -9.20 -5.23 -11.93
N GLU A 85 -7.92 -4.85 -12.02
CA GLU A 85 -6.84 -5.81 -12.22
C GLU A 85 -6.45 -6.52 -10.94
N VAL A 86 -6.87 -6.00 -9.78
CA VAL A 86 -6.56 -6.58 -8.49
C VAL A 86 -7.63 -7.62 -8.14
N ASN A 87 -7.17 -8.78 -7.67
CA ASN A 87 -8.08 -9.85 -7.29
C ASN A 87 -8.71 -9.50 -5.94
N GLN A 88 -10.03 -9.23 -5.95
CA GLN A 88 -10.75 -8.79 -4.76
C GLN A 88 -11.15 -9.94 -3.84
N SER A 89 -11.00 -11.19 -4.27
CA SER A 89 -11.33 -12.34 -3.43
C SER A 89 -10.15 -12.83 -2.62
N LEU A 90 -8.95 -12.35 -2.88
CA LEU A 90 -7.75 -12.77 -2.16
C LEU A 90 -7.32 -11.67 -1.20
N ASP A 91 -6.39 -12.01 -0.31
CA ASP A 91 -5.94 -11.07 0.72
C ASP A 91 -5.41 -9.78 0.11
N LEU A 92 -5.77 -8.69 0.76
CA LEU A 92 -5.27 -7.36 0.42
C LEU A 92 -4.98 -6.66 1.73
N ILE A 93 -3.70 -6.45 2.03
CA ILE A 93 -3.27 -5.98 3.34
C ILE A 93 -2.26 -4.87 3.18
N ILE A 94 -2.52 -3.75 3.82
CA ILE A 94 -1.62 -2.60 3.86
C ILE A 94 -1.13 -2.46 5.28
N THR A 95 0.15 -2.68 5.52
CA THR A 95 0.70 -2.75 6.88
C THR A 95 1.89 -1.81 7.03
N GLN A 96 1.89 -1.04 8.11
CA GLN A 96 3.04 -0.24 8.48
C GLN A 96 3.99 -1.11 9.30
N LYS A 97 5.24 -1.17 8.88
CA LYS A 97 6.24 -2.00 9.54
C LYS A 97 7.10 -1.16 10.47
N GLU A 98 8.06 -1.80 11.11
CA GLU A 98 8.98 -1.10 12.01
C GLU A 98 9.94 -0.21 11.23
N VAL A 99 10.29 0.91 11.83
CA VAL A 99 11.24 1.85 11.23
C VAL A 99 12.58 1.15 10.99
N THR A 100 13.15 1.41 9.83
CA THR A 100 14.44 0.87 9.42
C THR A 100 15.41 2.01 9.13
N PRO A 101 16.71 1.71 8.93
CA PRO A 101 17.63 2.75 8.47
C PRO A 101 17.27 3.31 7.09
N TYR A 102 16.39 2.65 6.38
CA TYR A 102 15.94 3.09 5.05
C TYR A 102 14.56 3.74 5.11
N GLY A 103 14.12 4.18 6.29
CA GLY A 103 12.85 4.84 6.47
C GLY A 103 11.78 3.93 7.02
N LEU A 104 10.54 4.38 6.95
CA LEU A 104 9.38 3.67 7.48
C LEU A 104 8.71 2.89 6.35
N PRO A 105 8.73 1.55 6.40
CA PRO A 105 8.14 0.77 5.32
C PRO A 105 6.63 0.63 5.46
N ILE A 106 5.93 0.82 4.35
CA ILE A 106 4.53 0.42 4.23
C ILE A 106 4.51 -0.79 3.33
N GLU A 107 4.14 -1.94 3.86
CA GLU A 107 4.04 -3.15 3.07
C GLU A 107 2.69 -3.17 2.34
N VAL A 108 2.74 -3.40 1.04
CA VAL A 108 1.56 -3.47 0.19
C VAL A 108 1.49 -4.89 -0.36
N TYR A 109 0.48 -5.63 0.11
CA TYR A 109 0.35 -7.06 -0.16
C TYR A 109 -1.00 -7.30 -0.83
N PHE A 110 -0.98 -7.84 -2.03
CA PHE A 110 -2.22 -8.10 -2.76
C PHE A 110 -1.95 -9.08 -3.91
N PHE A 111 -2.99 -9.40 -4.68
CA PHE A 111 -2.89 -10.32 -5.81
C PHE A 111 -3.43 -9.67 -7.07
N LEU A 112 -2.72 -9.86 -8.17
CA LEU A 112 -3.19 -9.45 -9.49
C LEU A 112 -3.84 -10.64 -10.19
N ASN A 113 -4.87 -10.37 -10.98
CA ASN A 113 -5.57 -11.41 -11.73
C ASN A 113 -4.77 -11.96 -12.90
N ASP A 114 -3.78 -11.22 -13.35
CA ASP A 114 -3.06 -11.53 -14.56
C ASP A 114 -2.20 -12.78 -14.42
N LYS A 115 -2.26 -13.65 -15.42
CA LYS A 115 -1.48 -14.88 -15.42
C LYS A 115 -0.24 -14.80 -16.28
N SER A 116 -0.16 -13.80 -17.17
CA SER A 116 1.01 -13.59 -18.01
C SER A 116 2.09 -12.88 -17.19
N TRP A 117 3.31 -13.43 -17.18
CA TRP A 117 4.39 -12.82 -16.41
C TRP A 117 4.70 -11.40 -16.86
N ALA A 118 4.78 -11.17 -18.17
CA ALA A 118 5.11 -9.85 -18.69
C ALA A 118 4.05 -8.82 -18.33
N SER A 119 2.78 -9.18 -18.44
CA SER A 119 1.69 -8.29 -18.10
C SER A 119 1.62 -8.03 -16.59
N TYR A 120 1.86 -9.08 -15.81
CA TYR A 120 1.92 -8.96 -14.34
C TYR A 120 2.99 -7.95 -13.93
N GLU A 121 4.20 -8.05 -14.51
CA GLU A 121 5.28 -7.13 -14.17
C GLU A 121 4.93 -5.70 -14.55
N LYS A 122 4.33 -5.52 -15.72
CA LYS A 122 3.94 -4.19 -16.18
C LYS A 122 2.88 -3.58 -15.25
N LYS A 123 1.86 -4.34 -14.93
CA LYS A 123 0.78 -3.83 -14.08
C LYS A 123 1.27 -3.52 -12.68
N GLN A 124 2.15 -4.37 -12.14
CA GLN A 124 2.75 -4.12 -10.85
C GLN A 124 3.54 -2.82 -10.87
N SER A 125 4.33 -2.61 -11.90
CA SER A 125 5.11 -1.38 -12.04
C SER A 125 4.21 -0.15 -12.12
N ASP A 126 3.14 -0.22 -12.91
CA ASP A 126 2.22 0.90 -13.06
C ASP A 126 1.54 1.24 -11.73
N ILE A 127 1.14 0.22 -10.98
CA ILE A 127 0.48 0.44 -9.69
C ILE A 127 1.43 1.12 -8.71
N PHE A 128 2.65 0.61 -8.58
CA PHE A 128 3.58 1.18 -7.61
C PHE A 128 4.09 2.56 -8.05
N ASP A 129 4.21 2.78 -9.35
CA ASP A 129 4.53 4.10 -9.85
C ASP A 129 3.47 5.12 -9.42
N HIS A 130 2.19 4.74 -9.56
CA HIS A 130 1.09 5.58 -9.13
C HIS A 130 1.12 5.81 -7.61
N LEU A 131 1.25 4.75 -6.84
CA LEU A 131 1.22 4.86 -5.38
C LEU A 131 2.36 5.73 -4.86
N MET A 132 3.56 5.56 -5.41
CA MET A 132 4.70 6.37 -4.98
C MET A 132 4.51 7.83 -5.35
N THR A 133 3.98 8.09 -6.55
CA THR A 133 3.73 9.46 -6.99
C THR A 133 2.71 10.14 -6.10
N MET A 134 1.69 9.40 -5.68
CA MET A 134 0.61 9.97 -4.87
C MET A 134 1.02 10.30 -3.43
N ALA A 135 2.14 9.77 -2.95
CA ALA A 135 2.59 10.05 -1.59
C ALA A 135 2.71 11.56 -1.36
N ALA A 136 3.16 12.31 -2.36
CA ALA A 136 3.33 13.76 -2.24
C ALA A 136 2.00 14.48 -2.01
N GLU A 137 0.90 13.94 -2.50
CA GLU A 137 -0.43 14.54 -2.28
C GLU A 137 -0.83 14.51 -0.82
N PHE A 138 -0.21 13.64 -0.05
CA PHE A 138 -0.45 13.51 1.40
C PHE A 138 0.63 14.19 2.22
N GLY A 139 1.51 14.94 1.56
CA GLY A 139 2.61 15.62 2.24
C GLY A 139 3.73 14.70 2.68
N LEU A 140 3.77 13.49 2.11
CA LEU A 140 4.79 12.50 2.44
C LEU A 140 5.92 12.53 1.42
N ARG A 141 7.12 12.30 1.91
CA ARG A 141 8.28 12.12 1.05
C ARG A 141 8.73 10.68 1.11
N LEU A 142 9.08 10.13 -0.06
CA LEU A 142 9.69 8.83 -0.12
C LEU A 142 11.12 8.93 0.41
N TYR A 143 11.55 7.90 1.12
CA TYR A 143 12.92 7.87 1.60
C TYR A 143 13.85 7.56 0.43
N GLN A 144 14.89 8.32 0.32
CA GLN A 144 15.95 8.06 -0.65
C GLN A 144 17.27 8.27 0.06
N ARG A 145 18.14 7.28 -0.04
CA ARG A 145 19.44 7.36 0.61
C ARG A 145 20.26 8.47 -0.02
N PRO A 146 20.84 9.36 0.81
CA PRO A 146 21.66 10.46 0.26
C PRO A 146 22.94 9.97 -0.40
#